data_944660ef166e9adc6d1ea35889e79195
#
_entry.id   944660ef166e9adc6d1ea35889e79195
#
_cell.length_a   1.000
_cell.length_b   1.000
_cell.length_c   1.000
_cell.angle_alpha   90.00
_cell.angle_beta   90.00
_cell.angle_gamma   90.00
#
_symmetry.space_group_name_H-M   'P 1'
#
loop_
_entity.id
_entity.type
_entity.pdbx_description
1 polymer ?
#
loop_
_entity_poly.entity_id
_entity_poly.type
_entity_poly.pdbx_seq_one_letter_code
_entity_poly.pdbx_strand_id
1 'polypeptide(L)'
;SLEAQLEARVLMMSTNNILSPSSGKPIIVPTQDMVLGIYYLSLMFEKDIGTGMAFIDIAEIEHALLAKKITLHSKIKCRCNFINEENKEENTIVDTTAGRMIIYEILPNHPKIEISLINKILTKKEVSNVIDAIYRHCGQTETVKFCDKIMVLGFEHACRAGISFGKDDLIIPKEKDQLVDEAKKDIKNYDQQYLNGIITKKRKI
;
A
#
# COMPACT_ATOMS: atom_id res chain seq x y z
N SER A 1 -38.02 -11.41 -5.10
CA SER A 1 -38.58 -11.20 -6.46
C SER A 1 -37.46 -11.25 -7.51
N LEU A 2 -37.80 -11.41 -8.76
CA LEU A 2 -36.84 -11.38 -9.87
C LEU A 2 -36.20 -9.99 -9.99
N GLU A 3 -36.96 -8.93 -9.75
CA GLU A 3 -36.49 -7.55 -9.70
C GLU A 3 -35.42 -7.33 -8.64
N ALA A 4 -35.61 -7.84 -7.41
CA ALA A 4 -34.62 -7.73 -6.34
C ALA A 4 -33.31 -8.48 -6.68
N GLN A 5 -33.38 -9.61 -7.37
CA GLN A 5 -32.19 -10.31 -7.85
C GLN A 5 -31.45 -9.52 -8.92
N LEU A 6 -32.18 -8.85 -9.80
CA LEU A 6 -31.59 -7.98 -10.82
C LEU A 6 -30.92 -6.77 -10.20
N GLU A 7 -31.59 -6.11 -9.26
CA GLU A 7 -31.03 -4.98 -8.51
C GLU A 7 -29.77 -5.36 -7.76
N ALA A 8 -29.75 -6.51 -7.08
CA ALA A 8 -28.57 -7.00 -6.39
C ALA A 8 -27.37 -7.17 -7.34
N ARG A 9 -27.58 -7.71 -8.54
CA ARG A 9 -26.52 -7.92 -9.53
C ARG A 9 -26.05 -6.61 -10.19
N VAL A 10 -26.95 -5.71 -10.50
CA VAL A 10 -26.62 -4.49 -11.25
C VAL A 10 -26.11 -3.38 -10.34
N LEU A 11 -26.74 -3.19 -9.17
CA LEU A 11 -26.45 -2.05 -8.30
C LEU A 11 -25.55 -2.40 -7.10
N MET A 12 -25.67 -3.60 -6.54
CA MET A 12 -25.03 -3.93 -5.26
C MET A 12 -23.71 -4.67 -5.38
N MET A 13 -23.38 -5.26 -6.52
CA MET A 13 -22.10 -5.96 -6.68
C MET A 13 -20.93 -5.01 -6.50
N SER A 14 -19.93 -5.41 -5.70
CA SER A 14 -18.72 -4.65 -5.45
C SER A 14 -17.94 -4.31 -6.73
N THR A 15 -17.97 -5.22 -7.70
CA THR A 15 -17.35 -5.00 -9.03
C THR A 15 -17.91 -3.78 -9.76
N ASN A 16 -19.16 -3.39 -9.49
CA ASN A 16 -19.81 -2.23 -10.09
C ASN A 16 -19.65 -0.96 -9.25
N ASN A 17 -19.08 -1.07 -8.03
CA ASN A 17 -18.96 0.03 -7.07
C ASN A 17 -17.50 0.25 -6.68
N ILE A 18 -16.61 0.46 -7.63
CA ILE A 18 -15.18 0.63 -7.40
C ILE A 18 -14.87 2.01 -6.84
N LEU A 19 -15.51 3.05 -7.37
CA LEU A 19 -15.31 4.44 -6.97
C LEU A 19 -16.41 4.94 -6.04
N SER A 20 -16.01 5.77 -5.07
CA SER A 20 -16.96 6.48 -4.19
C SER A 20 -17.76 7.52 -4.95
N PRO A 21 -19.09 7.52 -4.89
CA PRO A 21 -19.91 8.56 -5.52
C PRO A 21 -19.72 9.95 -4.91
N SER A 22 -19.23 10.03 -3.65
CA SER A 22 -19.02 11.31 -2.98
C SER A 22 -17.70 11.97 -3.34
N SER A 23 -16.62 11.19 -3.58
CA SER A 23 -15.27 11.74 -3.77
C SER A 23 -14.59 11.29 -5.06
N GLY A 24 -15.15 10.32 -5.78
CA GLY A 24 -14.53 9.72 -6.96
C GLY A 24 -13.25 8.94 -6.68
N LYS A 25 -12.93 8.69 -5.41
CA LYS A 25 -11.77 7.88 -5.03
C LYS A 25 -12.13 6.40 -4.93
N PRO A 26 -11.19 5.47 -5.18
CA PRO A 26 -11.44 4.05 -5.00
C PRO A 26 -11.91 3.71 -3.58
N ILE A 27 -12.99 2.94 -3.47
CA ILE A 27 -13.48 2.36 -2.21
C ILE A 27 -12.81 1.00 -1.99
N ILE A 28 -12.64 0.24 -3.07
CA ILE A 28 -12.02 -1.09 -3.04
C ILE A 28 -10.50 -0.89 -2.94
N VAL A 29 -10.02 -0.78 -1.70
CA VAL A 29 -8.60 -0.61 -1.40
C VAL A 29 -8.21 -1.67 -0.38
N PRO A 30 -7.05 -2.33 -0.53
CA PRO A 30 -6.52 -3.25 0.47
C PRO A 30 -6.45 -2.59 1.86
N THR A 31 -6.75 -3.38 2.90
CA THR A 31 -6.73 -2.92 4.29
C THR A 31 -6.06 -3.96 5.18
N GLN A 32 -5.65 -3.56 6.40
CA GLN A 32 -5.10 -4.45 7.41
C GLN A 32 -3.93 -5.30 6.88
N ASP A 33 -4.03 -6.61 6.98
CA ASP A 33 -2.95 -7.55 6.63
C ASP A 33 -2.57 -7.51 5.15
N MET A 34 -3.52 -7.22 4.26
CA MET A 34 -3.23 -7.04 2.83
C MET A 34 -2.22 -5.91 2.60
N VAL A 35 -2.46 -4.76 3.25
CA VAL A 35 -1.53 -3.61 3.15
C VAL A 35 -0.19 -3.94 3.77
N LEU A 36 -0.19 -4.66 4.89
CA LEU A 36 1.04 -5.07 5.57
C LEU A 36 1.90 -5.96 4.67
N GLY A 37 1.29 -6.94 3.99
CA GLY A 37 2.00 -7.81 3.05
C GLY A 37 2.55 -7.07 1.83
N ILE A 38 1.77 -6.15 1.24
CA ILE A 38 2.22 -5.33 0.11
C ILE A 38 3.33 -4.36 0.56
N TYR A 39 3.20 -3.75 1.73
CA TYR A 39 4.23 -2.91 2.30
C TYR A 39 5.53 -3.69 2.49
N TYR A 40 5.46 -4.88 3.08
CA TYR A 40 6.59 -5.78 3.26
C TYR A 40 7.29 -6.10 1.92
N LEU A 41 6.53 -6.43 0.87
CA LEU A 41 7.09 -6.67 -0.47
C LEU A 41 7.78 -5.44 -1.07
N SER A 42 7.30 -4.24 -0.76
CA SER A 42 7.80 -3.00 -1.35
C SER A 42 9.05 -2.44 -0.65
N LEU A 43 9.46 -3.00 0.48
CA LEU A 43 10.66 -2.59 1.19
C LEU A 43 11.92 -2.82 0.35
N MET A 44 12.94 -1.99 0.56
CA MET A 44 14.23 -2.11 -0.10
C MET A 44 15.35 -1.96 0.92
N PHE A 45 16.29 -2.90 0.92
CA PHE A 45 17.51 -2.84 1.73
C PHE A 45 18.73 -2.68 0.83
N GLU A 46 19.55 -1.67 1.12
CA GLU A 46 20.74 -1.39 0.31
C GLU A 46 21.88 -2.38 0.52
N LYS A 47 21.92 -3.03 1.69
CA LYS A 47 22.98 -3.99 2.10
C LYS A 47 22.37 -5.35 2.39
N ASP A 48 21.90 -6.02 1.35
CA ASP A 48 21.33 -7.35 1.47
C ASP A 48 22.01 -8.33 0.50
N ILE A 49 21.77 -9.63 0.70
CA ILE A 49 22.35 -10.69 -0.13
C ILE A 49 21.91 -10.50 -1.59
N GLY A 50 22.88 -10.50 -2.53
CA GLY A 50 22.61 -10.37 -3.95
C GLY A 50 22.34 -8.95 -4.43
N THR A 51 22.62 -7.92 -3.62
CA THR A 51 22.48 -6.52 -4.03
C THR A 51 23.35 -6.23 -5.27
N GLY A 52 22.77 -5.58 -6.28
CA GLY A 52 23.45 -5.20 -7.52
C GLY A 52 23.38 -6.25 -8.63
N MET A 53 22.81 -7.43 -8.39
CA MET A 53 22.59 -8.43 -9.44
C MET A 53 21.62 -7.92 -10.50
N ALA A 54 21.85 -8.31 -11.77
CA ALA A 54 21.03 -7.95 -12.88
C ALA A 54 20.27 -9.18 -13.42
N PHE A 55 18.99 -9.01 -13.75
CA PHE A 55 18.09 -10.05 -14.23
C PHE A 55 17.39 -9.60 -15.52
N ILE A 56 17.09 -10.57 -16.39
CA ILE A 56 16.45 -10.30 -17.66
C ILE A 56 14.94 -10.28 -17.51
N ASP A 57 14.39 -11.19 -16.70
CA ASP A 57 12.95 -11.33 -16.50
C ASP A 57 12.59 -11.75 -15.06
N ILE A 58 11.29 -11.85 -14.80
CA ILE A 58 10.75 -12.22 -13.48
C ILE A 58 11.03 -13.69 -13.17
N ALA A 59 11.01 -14.57 -14.14
CA ALA A 59 11.29 -16.00 -13.95
C ALA A 59 12.71 -16.23 -13.41
N GLU A 60 13.69 -15.48 -13.91
CA GLU A 60 15.06 -15.51 -13.41
C GLU A 60 15.16 -15.01 -11.95
N ILE A 61 14.39 -13.97 -11.62
CA ILE A 61 14.30 -13.46 -10.22
C ILE A 61 13.70 -14.52 -9.29
N GLU A 62 12.63 -15.21 -9.69
CA GLU A 62 12.02 -16.28 -8.92
C GLU A 62 12.98 -17.45 -8.68
N HIS A 63 13.69 -17.86 -9.70
CA HIS A 63 14.75 -18.89 -9.56
C HIS A 63 15.85 -18.47 -8.60
N ALA A 64 16.28 -17.22 -8.65
CA ALA A 64 17.29 -16.67 -7.73
C ALA A 64 16.78 -16.60 -6.29
N LEU A 65 15.49 -16.27 -6.08
CA LEU A 65 14.81 -16.29 -4.78
C LEU A 65 14.74 -17.72 -4.22
N LEU A 66 14.32 -18.70 -5.03
CA LEU A 66 14.29 -20.12 -4.64
C LEU A 66 15.68 -20.65 -4.29
N ALA A 67 16.70 -20.25 -5.04
CA ALA A 67 18.09 -20.58 -4.78
C ALA A 67 18.72 -19.79 -3.61
N LYS A 68 17.94 -18.90 -2.94
CA LYS A 68 18.39 -18.04 -1.82
C LYS A 68 19.60 -17.18 -2.16
N LYS A 69 19.80 -16.83 -3.41
CA LYS A 69 20.90 -15.95 -3.87
C LYS A 69 20.55 -14.48 -3.72
N ILE A 70 19.27 -14.16 -3.67
CA ILE A 70 18.72 -12.83 -3.39
C ILE A 70 17.60 -12.95 -2.37
N THR A 71 17.26 -11.84 -1.73
CA THR A 71 16.06 -11.72 -0.88
C THR A 71 14.98 -10.88 -1.57
N LEU A 72 13.78 -10.86 -1.02
CA LEU A 72 12.68 -10.04 -1.54
C LEU A 72 13.02 -8.53 -1.55
N HIS A 73 13.90 -8.10 -0.65
CA HIS A 73 14.22 -6.70 -0.39
C HIS A 73 15.54 -6.24 -1.01
N SER A 74 16.32 -7.16 -1.58
CA SER A 74 17.61 -6.85 -2.21
C SER A 74 17.42 -5.90 -3.37
N LYS A 75 18.25 -4.86 -3.44
CA LYS A 75 18.29 -3.94 -4.57
C LYS A 75 18.90 -4.65 -5.78
N ILE A 76 18.11 -4.84 -6.82
CA ILE A 76 18.50 -5.53 -8.05
C ILE A 76 18.26 -4.63 -9.28
N LYS A 77 18.85 -5.00 -10.40
CA LYS A 77 18.57 -4.41 -11.70
C LYS A 77 17.73 -5.39 -12.52
N CYS A 78 16.58 -4.95 -13.01
CA CYS A 78 15.75 -5.77 -13.87
C CYS A 78 15.45 -5.06 -15.17
N ARG A 79 15.44 -5.84 -16.25
CA ARG A 79 14.97 -5.38 -17.55
C ARG A 79 13.46 -5.45 -17.59
N CYS A 80 12.82 -4.31 -17.77
CA CYS A 80 11.37 -4.20 -17.87
C CYS A 80 11.00 -3.83 -19.30
N ASN A 81 9.98 -4.51 -19.82
CA ASN A 81 9.41 -4.21 -21.13
C ASN A 81 8.27 -3.21 -20.93
N PHE A 82 8.38 -2.06 -21.57
CA PHE A 82 7.32 -1.06 -21.59
C PHE A 82 6.72 -0.97 -22.98
N ILE A 83 5.43 -0.74 -23.03
CA ILE A 83 4.76 -0.38 -24.27
C ILE A 83 4.65 1.13 -24.32
N ASN A 84 5.30 1.77 -25.29
CA ASN A 84 5.18 3.20 -25.53
C ASN A 84 3.80 3.57 -26.10
N GLU A 85 3.47 4.86 -26.10
CA GLU A 85 2.22 5.40 -26.69
C GLU A 85 2.08 5.04 -28.18
N GLU A 86 3.19 4.72 -28.87
CA GLU A 86 3.24 4.24 -30.25
C GLU A 86 3.07 2.72 -30.38
N ASN A 87 2.70 1.99 -29.31
CA ASN A 87 2.63 0.52 -29.23
C ASN A 87 3.95 -0.20 -29.59
N LYS A 88 5.09 0.44 -29.37
CA LYS A 88 6.41 -0.19 -29.50
C LYS A 88 6.90 -0.66 -28.15
N GLU A 89 7.46 -1.86 -28.12
CA GLU A 89 8.12 -2.39 -26.93
C GLU A 89 9.49 -1.73 -26.76
N GLU A 90 9.69 -1.03 -25.67
CA GLU A 90 10.99 -0.51 -25.24
C GLU A 90 11.46 -1.25 -24.00
N ASN A 91 12.73 -1.60 -24.00
CA ASN A 91 13.39 -2.28 -22.90
C ASN A 91 14.21 -1.28 -22.10
N THR A 92 13.89 -1.14 -20.82
CA THR A 92 14.65 -0.27 -19.91
C THR A 92 15.12 -1.06 -18.70
N ILE A 93 16.36 -0.82 -18.29
CA ILE A 93 16.89 -1.42 -17.05
C ILE A 93 16.54 -0.49 -15.90
N VAL A 94 15.84 -1.03 -14.91
CA VAL A 94 15.35 -0.27 -13.74
C VAL A 94 15.97 -0.85 -12.48
N ASP A 95 16.40 0.02 -11.58
CA ASP A 95 16.78 -0.34 -10.21
C ASP A 95 15.51 -0.57 -9.40
N THR A 96 15.34 -1.78 -8.89
CA THR A 96 14.13 -2.21 -8.17
C THR A 96 14.45 -3.30 -7.14
N THR A 97 13.44 -3.97 -6.61
CA THR A 97 13.61 -5.14 -5.74
C THR A 97 12.81 -6.33 -6.27
N ALA A 98 13.19 -7.53 -5.85
CA ALA A 98 12.47 -8.75 -6.24
C ALA A 98 10.97 -8.67 -5.84
N GLY A 99 10.66 -8.17 -4.64
CA GLY A 99 9.29 -8.00 -4.18
C GLY A 99 8.47 -7.02 -5.04
N ARG A 100 9.07 -5.91 -5.49
CA ARG A 100 8.39 -4.95 -6.39
C ARG A 100 8.16 -5.55 -7.77
N MET A 101 9.06 -6.41 -8.27
CA MET A 101 8.87 -7.10 -9.53
C MET A 101 7.72 -8.10 -9.49
N ILE A 102 7.52 -8.80 -8.37
CA ILE A 102 6.33 -9.65 -8.14
C ILE A 102 5.04 -8.83 -8.21
N ILE A 103 5.04 -7.61 -7.63
CA ILE A 103 3.88 -6.71 -7.76
C ILE A 103 3.72 -6.22 -9.20
N TYR A 104 4.82 -5.99 -9.93
CA TYR A 104 4.79 -5.56 -11.32
C TYR A 104 4.10 -6.60 -12.22
N GLU A 105 4.31 -7.88 -11.99
CA GLU A 105 3.72 -8.97 -12.78
C GLU A 105 2.18 -8.97 -12.78
N ILE A 106 1.58 -8.52 -11.69
CA ILE A 106 0.11 -8.47 -11.58
C ILE A 106 -0.50 -7.21 -12.20
N LEU A 107 0.31 -6.21 -12.59
CA LEU A 107 -0.18 -5.00 -13.24
C LEU A 107 -0.72 -5.31 -14.65
N PRO A 108 -1.79 -4.63 -15.07
CA PRO A 108 -2.26 -4.72 -16.44
C PRO A 108 -1.24 -4.08 -17.39
N ASN A 109 -1.05 -4.74 -18.54
CA ASN A 109 -0.14 -4.25 -19.58
C ASN A 109 -0.80 -3.10 -20.35
N HIS A 110 -0.43 -1.86 -20.02
CA HIS A 110 -0.96 -0.66 -20.64
C HIS A 110 0.12 0.45 -20.69
N PRO A 111 0.23 1.24 -21.79
CA PRO A 111 1.29 2.24 -21.96
C PRO A 111 1.40 3.27 -20.81
N LYS A 112 0.30 3.60 -20.17
CA LYS A 112 0.25 4.58 -19.07
C LYS A 112 0.43 3.98 -17.67
N ILE A 113 0.60 2.65 -17.59
CA ILE A 113 0.85 1.95 -16.31
C ILE A 113 2.31 1.54 -16.26
N GLU A 114 3.14 2.43 -15.76
CA GLU A 114 4.58 2.24 -15.67
C GLU A 114 4.99 1.64 -14.33
N ILE A 115 6.17 1.02 -14.30
CA ILE A 115 6.81 0.52 -13.07
C ILE A 115 7.03 1.63 -12.04
N SER A 116 7.16 2.88 -12.47
CA SER A 116 7.32 4.06 -11.60
C SER A 116 6.23 4.17 -10.54
N LEU A 117 5.01 3.71 -10.86
CA LEU A 117 3.87 3.71 -9.93
C LEU A 117 4.08 2.81 -8.72
N ILE A 118 4.83 1.71 -8.88
CA ILE A 118 5.05 0.71 -7.83
C ILE A 118 6.49 0.66 -7.32
N ASN A 119 7.45 1.30 -8.01
CA ASN A 119 8.86 1.30 -7.61
C ASN A 119 9.15 2.26 -6.45
N LYS A 120 8.32 2.18 -5.43
CA LYS A 120 8.39 2.94 -4.17
C LYS A 120 7.82 2.12 -3.03
N ILE A 121 7.91 2.62 -1.82
CA ILE A 121 7.25 1.98 -0.67
C ILE A 121 5.74 2.16 -0.83
N LEU A 122 5.03 1.05 -0.90
CA LEU A 122 3.59 1.02 -1.11
C LEU A 122 2.84 1.10 0.21
N THR A 123 2.45 2.29 0.60
CA THR A 123 1.51 2.54 1.69
C THR A 123 0.07 2.38 1.21
N LYS A 124 -0.90 2.34 2.13
CA LYS A 124 -2.34 2.29 1.78
C LYS A 124 -2.73 3.38 0.77
N LYS A 125 -2.19 4.60 0.93
CA LYS A 125 -2.46 5.74 0.03
C LYS A 125 -1.89 5.48 -1.36
N GLU A 126 -0.67 4.96 -1.44
CA GLU A 126 -0.02 4.69 -2.72
C GLU A 126 -0.73 3.55 -3.48
N VAL A 127 -1.15 2.50 -2.78
CA VAL A 127 -1.95 1.43 -3.40
C VAL A 127 -3.29 1.97 -3.92
N SER A 128 -3.94 2.88 -3.19
CA SER A 128 -5.15 3.56 -3.67
C SER A 128 -4.88 4.38 -4.95
N ASN A 129 -3.75 5.06 -5.04
CA ASN A 129 -3.35 5.80 -6.24
C ASN A 129 -3.11 4.87 -7.44
N VAL A 130 -2.49 3.71 -7.21
CA VAL A 130 -2.29 2.68 -8.26
C VAL A 130 -3.63 2.16 -8.78
N ILE A 131 -4.57 1.84 -7.88
CA ILE A 131 -5.91 1.39 -8.26
C ILE A 131 -6.67 2.47 -9.05
N ASP A 132 -6.57 3.74 -8.65
CA ASP A 132 -7.18 4.85 -9.39
C ASP A 132 -6.59 5.00 -10.80
N ALA A 133 -5.28 4.89 -10.92
CA ALA A 133 -4.60 4.94 -12.22
C ALA A 133 -5.03 3.78 -13.14
N ILE A 134 -5.11 2.55 -12.60
CA ILE A 134 -5.56 1.39 -13.37
C ILE A 134 -7.02 1.57 -13.80
N TYR A 135 -7.89 2.05 -12.91
CA TYR A 135 -9.29 2.27 -13.24
C TYR A 135 -9.47 3.29 -14.37
N ARG A 136 -8.73 4.39 -14.32
CA ARG A 136 -8.82 5.46 -15.33
C ARG A 136 -8.29 5.05 -16.70
N HIS A 137 -7.27 4.20 -16.74
CA HIS A 137 -6.59 3.85 -18.00
C HIS A 137 -7.00 2.50 -18.56
N CYS A 138 -7.25 1.51 -17.71
CA CYS A 138 -7.55 0.13 -18.13
C CYS A 138 -9.03 -0.24 -17.95
N GLY A 139 -9.82 0.58 -17.24
CA GLY A 139 -11.24 0.35 -17.01
C GLY A 139 -11.54 -0.62 -15.87
N GLN A 140 -12.86 -0.85 -15.66
CA GLN A 140 -13.40 -1.58 -14.53
C GLN A 140 -12.91 -3.03 -14.41
N THR A 141 -12.96 -3.78 -15.51
CA THR A 141 -12.66 -5.22 -15.52
C THR A 141 -11.22 -5.51 -15.11
N GLU A 142 -10.26 -4.77 -15.65
CA GLU A 142 -8.84 -4.95 -15.31
C GLU A 142 -8.54 -4.48 -13.89
N THR A 143 -9.24 -3.46 -13.40
CA THR A 143 -9.13 -3.02 -12.02
C THR A 143 -9.59 -4.10 -11.03
N VAL A 144 -10.71 -4.79 -11.32
CA VAL A 144 -11.19 -5.90 -10.47
C VAL A 144 -10.18 -7.03 -10.45
N LYS A 145 -9.68 -7.46 -11.61
CA LYS A 145 -8.66 -8.52 -11.69
C LYS A 145 -7.39 -8.14 -10.91
N PHE A 146 -6.96 -6.90 -11.01
CA PHE A 146 -5.82 -6.41 -10.25
C PHE A 146 -6.09 -6.41 -8.75
N CYS A 147 -7.26 -5.93 -8.31
CA CYS A 147 -7.64 -5.92 -6.89
C CYS A 147 -7.70 -7.33 -6.30
N ASP A 148 -8.21 -8.31 -7.04
CA ASP A 148 -8.25 -9.70 -6.61
C ASP A 148 -6.82 -10.29 -6.47
N LYS A 149 -5.97 -10.06 -7.45
CA LYS A 149 -4.57 -10.54 -7.43
C LYS A 149 -3.77 -9.90 -6.29
N ILE A 150 -3.88 -8.57 -6.10
CA ILE A 150 -3.14 -7.87 -5.05
C ILE A 150 -3.62 -8.28 -3.65
N MET A 151 -4.90 -8.62 -3.49
CA MET A 151 -5.44 -9.16 -2.25
C MET A 151 -4.78 -10.50 -1.89
N VAL A 152 -4.74 -11.44 -2.83
CA VAL A 152 -4.12 -12.76 -2.63
C VAL A 152 -2.64 -12.59 -2.30
N LEU A 153 -1.92 -11.79 -3.07
CA LEU A 153 -0.51 -11.50 -2.88
C LEU A 153 -0.24 -10.87 -1.50
N GLY A 154 -1.08 -9.92 -1.09
CA GLY A 154 -0.98 -9.26 0.21
C GLY A 154 -1.12 -10.23 1.37
N PHE A 155 -2.12 -11.09 1.36
CA PHE A 155 -2.32 -12.10 2.41
C PHE A 155 -1.19 -13.13 2.45
N GLU A 156 -0.76 -13.64 1.29
CA GLU A 156 0.32 -14.60 1.20
C GLU A 156 1.62 -14.06 1.81
N HIS A 157 1.99 -12.85 1.45
CA HIS A 157 3.23 -12.24 1.94
C HIS A 157 3.12 -11.71 3.37
N ALA A 158 1.95 -11.32 3.86
CA ALA A 158 1.73 -11.04 5.27
C ALA A 158 1.94 -12.30 6.13
N CYS A 159 1.41 -13.44 5.67
CA CYS A 159 1.60 -14.71 6.33
C CYS A 159 3.09 -15.14 6.33
N ARG A 160 3.77 -15.04 5.20
CA ARG A 160 5.20 -15.37 5.08
C ARG A 160 6.10 -14.45 5.91
N ALA A 161 5.76 -13.18 6.00
CA ALA A 161 6.49 -12.21 6.79
C ALA A 161 6.44 -12.50 8.30
N GLY A 162 5.34 -13.13 8.77
CA GLY A 162 5.17 -13.50 10.17
C GLY A 162 5.21 -12.32 11.13
N ILE A 163 4.75 -11.14 10.68
CA ILE A 163 4.80 -9.92 11.47
C ILE A 163 3.75 -10.00 12.57
N SER A 164 4.18 -9.94 13.82
CA SER A 164 3.32 -9.80 14.99
C SER A 164 3.88 -8.77 15.94
N PHE A 165 3.04 -8.21 16.79
CA PHE A 165 3.46 -7.31 17.86
C PHE A 165 2.70 -7.62 19.15
N GLY A 166 3.38 -7.49 20.27
CA GLY A 166 2.83 -7.68 21.59
C GLY A 166 2.80 -6.37 22.37
N LYS A 167 2.30 -6.44 23.59
CA LYS A 167 2.26 -5.31 24.52
C LYS A 167 3.65 -4.72 24.78
N ASP A 168 4.66 -5.59 24.86
CA ASP A 168 6.02 -5.20 25.23
C ASP A 168 6.78 -4.49 24.09
N ASP A 169 6.29 -4.60 22.87
CA ASP A 169 6.80 -3.86 21.70
C ASP A 169 6.38 -2.39 21.68
N LEU A 170 5.35 -2.05 22.48
CA LEU A 170 4.84 -0.69 22.64
C LEU A 170 5.69 0.06 23.68
N ILE A 171 6.80 0.62 23.21
CA ILE A 171 7.72 1.38 24.07
C ILE A 171 7.08 2.70 24.47
N ILE A 172 6.94 2.89 25.80
CA ILE A 172 6.44 4.16 26.36
C ILE A 172 7.61 5.16 26.37
N PRO A 173 7.48 6.33 25.71
CA PRO A 173 8.51 7.37 25.73
C PRO A 173 8.77 7.86 27.16
N LYS A 174 10.02 8.17 27.48
CA LYS A 174 10.43 8.66 28.82
C LYS A 174 9.83 10.03 29.13
N GLU A 175 9.53 10.81 28.11
CA GLU A 175 8.93 12.16 28.23
C GLU A 175 7.45 12.14 28.57
N LYS A 176 6.80 10.96 28.52
CA LYS A 176 5.35 10.83 28.76
C LYS A 176 4.92 11.45 30.08
N ASP A 177 5.62 11.12 31.16
CA ASP A 177 5.24 11.57 32.51
C ASP A 177 5.40 13.10 32.65
N GLN A 178 6.44 13.67 32.04
CA GLN A 178 6.64 15.12 32.02
C GLN A 178 5.51 15.85 31.28
N LEU A 179 5.18 15.38 30.06
CA LEU A 179 4.09 15.94 29.25
C LEU A 179 2.72 15.84 29.95
N VAL A 180 2.47 14.69 30.61
CA VAL A 180 1.23 14.48 31.37
C VAL A 180 1.15 15.43 32.58
N ASP A 181 2.27 15.63 33.29
CA ASP A 181 2.29 16.53 34.46
C ASP A 181 2.19 18.01 34.06
N GLU A 182 2.77 18.42 32.95
CA GLU A 182 2.56 19.76 32.39
C GLU A 182 1.10 19.97 32.00
N ALA A 183 0.51 19.04 31.25
CA ALA A 183 -0.91 19.12 30.89
C ALA A 183 -1.83 19.17 32.13
N LYS A 184 -1.53 18.40 33.18
CA LYS A 184 -2.28 18.47 34.45
C LYS A 184 -2.16 19.83 35.16
N LYS A 185 -0.99 20.49 35.08
CA LYS A 185 -0.82 21.85 35.63
C LYS A 185 -1.63 22.86 34.82
N ASP A 186 -1.62 22.75 33.52
CA ASP A 186 -2.40 23.65 32.66
C ASP A 186 -3.91 23.50 32.91
N ILE A 187 -4.39 22.26 33.04
CA ILE A 187 -5.80 22.00 33.40
C ILE A 187 -6.16 22.68 34.72
N LYS A 188 -5.33 22.55 35.76
CA LYS A 188 -5.58 23.23 37.05
C LYS A 188 -5.60 24.74 36.90
N ASN A 189 -4.72 25.33 36.11
CA ASN A 189 -4.71 26.76 35.84
C ASN A 189 -5.99 27.22 35.13
N TYR A 190 -6.46 26.49 34.12
CA TYR A 190 -7.71 26.78 33.41
C TYR A 190 -8.92 26.62 34.35
N ASP A 191 -8.92 25.63 35.22
CA ASP A 191 -9.98 25.46 36.25
C ASP A 191 -10.06 26.65 37.21
N GLN A 192 -8.90 27.15 37.67
CA GLN A 192 -8.83 28.33 38.51
C GLN A 192 -9.30 29.60 37.77
N GLN A 193 -8.89 29.78 36.52
CA GLN A 193 -9.34 30.90 35.70
C GLN A 193 -10.86 30.86 35.44
N TYR A 194 -11.42 29.68 35.29
CA TYR A 194 -12.86 29.50 35.16
C TYR A 194 -13.60 29.84 36.46
N LEU A 195 -13.12 29.37 37.61
CA LEU A 195 -13.70 29.69 38.93
C LEU A 195 -13.63 31.17 39.25
N ASN A 196 -12.55 31.83 38.80
CA ASN A 196 -12.37 33.28 38.95
C ASN A 196 -13.17 34.11 37.93
N GLY A 197 -13.96 33.48 37.06
CA GLY A 197 -14.76 34.16 36.05
C GLY A 197 -14.00 34.78 34.89
N ILE A 198 -12.68 34.48 34.74
CA ILE A 198 -11.81 35.05 33.69
C ILE A 198 -12.10 34.40 32.32
N ILE A 199 -12.44 33.11 32.31
CA ILE A 199 -12.73 32.36 31.06
C ILE A 199 -14.13 31.75 31.11
N THR A 200 -14.75 31.59 29.93
CA THR A 200 -16.05 30.94 29.78
C THR A 200 -15.90 29.43 29.62
N LYS A 201 -16.99 28.68 29.88
CA LYS A 201 -17.02 27.20 29.75
C LYS A 201 -16.55 26.71 28.38
N LYS A 202 -16.80 27.43 27.29
CA LYS A 202 -16.35 27.08 25.94
C LYS A 202 -14.83 27.21 25.70
N ARG A 203 -14.12 27.98 26.53
CA ARG A 203 -12.66 28.12 26.47
C ARG A 203 -11.92 27.17 27.40
N LYS A 204 -12.65 26.52 28.31
CA LYS A 204 -12.13 25.50 29.22
C LYS A 204 -12.01 24.12 28.54
N ILE A 205 -12.84 23.86 27.51
CA ILE A 205 -12.83 22.65 26.67
C ILE A 205 -11.90 22.87 25.48
#